data_e5877b32f522830bf26afb671856b36f
#
_entry.id   e5877b32f522830bf26afb671856b36f
#
_cell.length_a   1.000
_cell.length_b   1.000
_cell.length_c   1.000
_cell.angle_alpha   90.00
_cell.angle_beta   90.00
_cell.angle_gamma   90.00
#
_symmetry.space_group_name_H-M   'P 1'
#
loop_
_entity.id
_entity.type
_entity.pdbx_description
1 polymer ?
#
loop_
_entity_poly.entity_id
_entity_poly.type
_entity_poly.pdbx_seq_one_letter_code
_entity_poly.pdbx_strand_id
1 'polypeptide(L)'
;MATASRPLRLVQISDIHCGEPTFDAKAMDSMIERTNEIEPDLVLVVGDLTAAGYEWEFAEAAEWLSQIEADKVIVPGNHDARNVGYLHFEHHFGDRFSSYRKAFEPDRAEELGSTGFTVVAVDSSEPDLNDGQIGRERYAWIRDQFTEPNDIKIFAIHHHLVAIPGTGRERNTINDAGDVLAELIHLGVDLVVSGHKHVPYFWGISGLLICNSGTPTTKRLRGLTPPSWTEIEVNEIAINAYLHYDDRRRELACVRHRETRTMVREGFYITDAFLMSNHLLPLPSRGERPTS
;
A
#
# COMPACT_ATOMS: atom_id res chain seq x y z
N MET A 1 16.14 -31.13 9.52
CA MET A 1 15.95 -30.09 8.52
C MET A 1 15.27 -28.95 9.23
N ALA A 2 15.91 -27.80 9.37
CA ALA A 2 15.23 -26.60 9.91
C ALA A 2 14.08 -26.28 8.95
N THR A 3 12.86 -26.21 9.46
CA THR A 3 11.71 -25.70 8.71
C THR A 3 12.03 -24.24 8.41
N ALA A 4 12.16 -23.90 7.12
CA ALA A 4 12.32 -22.51 6.75
C ALA A 4 11.22 -21.69 7.42
N SER A 5 11.59 -20.65 8.15
CA SER A 5 10.62 -19.81 8.83
C SER A 5 9.72 -19.13 7.81
N ARG A 6 8.49 -18.93 8.23
CA ARG A 6 7.49 -18.22 7.44
C ARG A 6 7.92 -16.74 7.33
N PRO A 7 8.03 -16.18 6.11
CA PRO A 7 8.31 -14.75 5.94
C PRO A 7 7.22 -13.90 6.63
N LEU A 8 7.54 -12.66 6.98
CA LEU A 8 6.49 -11.69 7.31
C LEU A 8 5.66 -11.44 6.04
N ARG A 9 4.36 -11.69 6.14
CA ARG A 9 3.41 -11.47 5.03
C ARG A 9 2.46 -10.35 5.36
N LEU A 10 2.44 -9.37 4.48
CA LEU A 10 1.52 -8.24 4.54
C LEU A 10 0.67 -8.24 3.27
N VAL A 11 -0.58 -7.86 3.40
CA VAL A 11 -1.46 -7.59 2.25
C VAL A 11 -1.81 -6.12 2.25
N GLN A 12 -1.64 -5.45 1.12
CA GLN A 12 -2.00 -4.05 0.92
C GLN A 12 -3.21 -3.96 -0.02
N ILE A 13 -4.27 -3.34 0.47
CA ILE A 13 -5.54 -3.09 -0.22
C ILE A 13 -5.75 -1.58 -0.26
N SER A 14 -6.27 -1.04 -1.36
CA SER A 14 -6.57 0.38 -1.51
C SER A 14 -7.71 0.61 -2.47
N ASP A 15 -8.34 1.79 -2.37
CA ASP A 15 -9.27 2.28 -3.37
C ASP A 15 -10.44 1.31 -3.61
N ILE A 16 -11.11 0.90 -2.52
CA ILE A 16 -12.25 -0.03 -2.55
C ILE A 16 -13.47 0.63 -3.17
N HIS A 17 -13.74 1.90 -2.82
CA HIS A 17 -14.84 2.71 -3.33
C HIS A 17 -16.23 2.05 -3.18
N CYS A 18 -16.56 1.55 -1.98
CA CYS A 18 -17.93 1.13 -1.65
C CYS A 18 -18.93 2.24 -1.99
N GLY A 19 -20.06 1.87 -2.56
CA GLY A 19 -21.08 2.81 -3.03
C GLY A 19 -20.85 3.36 -4.45
N GLU A 20 -19.70 3.12 -5.09
CA GLU A 20 -19.48 3.54 -6.47
C GLU A 20 -20.25 2.62 -7.46
N PRO A 21 -20.92 3.16 -8.49
CA PRO A 21 -21.64 2.32 -9.49
C PRO A 21 -20.76 1.29 -10.20
N THR A 22 -19.44 1.47 -10.19
CA THR A 22 -18.45 0.57 -10.79
C THR A 22 -17.85 -0.41 -9.79
N PHE A 23 -18.30 -0.41 -8.54
CA PHE A 23 -17.87 -1.38 -7.53
C PHE A 23 -18.23 -2.80 -7.97
N ASP A 24 -17.28 -3.70 -7.89
CA ASP A 24 -17.44 -5.11 -8.25
C ASP A 24 -17.39 -6.00 -7.00
N ALA A 25 -18.56 -6.34 -6.48
CA ALA A 25 -18.71 -7.18 -5.30
C ALA A 25 -18.05 -8.56 -5.46
N LYS A 26 -18.06 -9.13 -6.69
CA LYS A 26 -17.41 -10.44 -6.93
C LYS A 26 -15.89 -10.34 -6.85
N ALA A 27 -15.33 -9.24 -7.34
CA ALA A 27 -13.91 -9.00 -7.21
C ALA A 27 -13.51 -8.76 -5.74
N MET A 28 -14.39 -8.10 -4.95
CA MET A 28 -14.19 -7.94 -3.50
C MET A 28 -14.22 -9.30 -2.78
N ASP A 29 -15.21 -10.15 -3.03
CA ASP A 29 -15.30 -11.52 -2.49
C ASP A 29 -14.02 -12.31 -2.80
N SER A 30 -13.60 -12.32 -4.08
CA SER A 30 -12.40 -13.04 -4.53
C SER A 30 -11.12 -12.53 -3.86
N MET A 31 -10.99 -11.22 -3.69
CA MET A 31 -9.85 -10.61 -3.00
C MET A 31 -9.83 -11.00 -1.52
N ILE A 32 -10.98 -10.99 -0.83
CA ILE A 32 -11.10 -11.40 0.58
C ILE A 32 -10.74 -12.88 0.73
N GLU A 33 -11.35 -13.76 -0.09
CA GLU A 33 -11.04 -15.20 -0.08
C GLU A 33 -9.53 -15.43 -0.23
N ARG A 34 -8.93 -14.77 -1.22
CA ARG A 34 -7.50 -14.91 -1.51
C ARG A 34 -6.63 -14.33 -0.39
N THR A 35 -7.03 -13.23 0.24
CA THR A 35 -6.34 -12.65 1.38
C THR A 35 -6.34 -13.63 2.57
N ASN A 36 -7.47 -14.25 2.86
CA ASN A 36 -7.57 -15.25 3.93
C ASN A 36 -6.75 -16.53 3.61
N GLU A 37 -6.72 -16.98 2.34
CA GLU A 37 -5.84 -18.10 1.91
C GLU A 37 -4.35 -17.81 2.11
N ILE A 38 -3.91 -16.55 1.97
CA ILE A 38 -2.51 -16.13 2.21
C ILE A 38 -2.18 -16.18 3.69
N GLU A 39 -3.16 -16.04 4.57
CA GLU A 39 -2.99 -15.93 6.02
C GLU A 39 -1.93 -14.85 6.38
N PRO A 40 -2.13 -13.56 6.01
CA PRO A 40 -1.13 -12.54 6.27
C PRO A 40 -0.97 -12.26 7.77
N ASP A 41 0.19 -11.76 8.16
CA ASP A 41 0.43 -11.29 9.52
C ASP A 41 -0.31 -9.98 9.83
N LEU A 42 -0.60 -9.18 8.79
CA LEU A 42 -1.36 -7.93 8.85
C LEU A 42 -1.88 -7.53 7.47
N VAL A 43 -3.06 -6.93 7.45
CA VAL A 43 -3.62 -6.27 6.24
C VAL A 43 -3.55 -4.76 6.41
N LEU A 44 -3.01 -4.07 5.40
CA LEU A 44 -2.87 -2.62 5.33
C LEU A 44 -3.91 -2.09 4.32
N VAL A 45 -4.93 -1.40 4.82
CA VAL A 45 -5.98 -0.80 3.97
C VAL A 45 -5.69 0.69 3.85
N VAL A 46 -5.24 1.11 2.68
CA VAL A 46 -4.66 2.45 2.51
C VAL A 46 -5.59 3.41 1.76
N GLY A 47 -6.80 3.58 2.30
CA GLY A 47 -7.73 4.66 1.98
C GLY A 47 -8.64 4.43 0.77
N ASP A 48 -9.51 5.41 0.56
CA ASP A 48 -10.59 5.41 -0.42
C ASP A 48 -11.49 4.16 -0.28
N LEU A 49 -11.96 3.94 0.95
CA LEU A 49 -12.89 2.87 1.30
C LEU A 49 -14.26 3.11 0.68
N THR A 50 -14.64 4.38 0.60
CA THR A 50 -15.94 4.88 0.19
C THR A 50 -15.87 5.67 -1.12
N ALA A 51 -16.98 5.83 -1.80
CA ALA A 51 -17.07 6.68 -3.00
C ALA A 51 -17.16 8.17 -2.66
N ALA A 52 -17.88 8.51 -1.58
CA ALA A 52 -18.21 9.90 -1.24
C ALA A 52 -18.26 10.21 0.26
N GLY A 53 -17.83 9.29 1.13
CA GLY A 53 -17.74 9.51 2.58
C GLY A 53 -19.08 9.48 3.32
N TYR A 54 -20.12 8.89 2.75
CA TYR A 54 -21.40 8.74 3.44
C TYR A 54 -21.37 7.60 4.45
N GLU A 55 -22.14 7.74 5.53
CA GLU A 55 -22.24 6.75 6.60
C GLU A 55 -22.54 5.34 6.10
N TRP A 56 -23.49 5.18 5.19
CA TRP A 56 -23.86 3.87 4.64
C TRP A 56 -22.75 3.21 3.80
N GLU A 57 -21.88 4.01 3.16
CA GLU A 57 -20.72 3.51 2.44
C GLU A 57 -19.66 2.97 3.41
N PHE A 58 -19.47 3.64 4.54
CA PHE A 58 -18.58 3.15 5.61
C PHE A 58 -19.12 1.88 6.26
N ALA A 59 -20.44 1.81 6.50
CA ALA A 59 -21.05 0.60 7.02
C ALA A 59 -20.86 -0.59 6.08
N GLU A 60 -21.03 -0.39 4.75
CA GLU A 60 -20.75 -1.40 3.72
C GLU A 60 -19.27 -1.79 3.71
N ALA A 61 -18.35 -0.83 3.74
CA ALA A 61 -16.92 -1.10 3.78
C ALA A 61 -16.51 -1.88 5.04
N ALA A 62 -17.09 -1.55 6.19
CA ALA A 62 -16.85 -2.26 7.45
C ALA A 62 -17.35 -3.71 7.38
N GLU A 63 -18.53 -3.96 6.78
CA GLU A 63 -19.06 -5.30 6.56
C GLU A 63 -18.12 -6.15 5.69
N TRP A 64 -17.65 -5.60 4.56
CA TRP A 64 -16.68 -6.27 3.71
C TRP A 64 -15.37 -6.57 4.44
N LEU A 65 -14.78 -5.58 5.07
CA LEU A 65 -13.48 -5.72 5.74
C LEU A 65 -13.55 -6.64 6.98
N SER A 66 -14.73 -6.81 7.59
CA SER A 66 -14.93 -7.75 8.71
C SER A 66 -14.73 -9.21 8.32
N GLN A 67 -14.85 -9.55 7.04
CA GLN A 67 -14.66 -10.91 6.51
C GLN A 67 -13.18 -11.29 6.33
N ILE A 68 -12.27 -10.32 6.43
CA ILE A 68 -10.83 -10.57 6.46
C ILE A 68 -10.46 -11.01 7.89
N GLU A 69 -9.85 -12.19 8.04
CA GLU A 69 -9.55 -12.78 9.34
C GLU A 69 -8.37 -12.12 10.05
N ALA A 70 -7.37 -11.67 9.30
CA ALA A 70 -6.16 -11.05 9.85
C ALA A 70 -6.42 -9.68 10.48
N ASP A 71 -5.55 -9.27 11.40
CA ASP A 71 -5.51 -7.90 11.93
C ASP A 71 -5.39 -6.89 10.79
N LYS A 72 -5.98 -5.72 10.99
CA LYS A 72 -6.00 -4.65 9.97
C LYS A 72 -5.52 -3.33 10.55
N VAL A 73 -4.71 -2.61 9.76
CA VAL A 73 -4.43 -1.19 9.96
C VAL A 73 -5.05 -0.45 8.78
N ILE A 74 -5.90 0.52 9.07
CA ILE A 74 -6.72 1.21 8.09
C ILE A 74 -6.46 2.71 8.19
N VAL A 75 -6.22 3.36 7.05
CA VAL A 75 -6.16 4.83 6.96
C VAL A 75 -7.24 5.33 6.01
N PRO A 76 -7.79 6.54 6.20
CA PRO A 76 -8.72 7.12 5.24
C PRO A 76 -8.00 7.64 3.99
N GLY A 77 -8.75 7.76 2.89
CA GLY A 77 -8.36 8.45 1.68
C GLY A 77 -9.16 9.73 1.48
N ASN A 78 -8.89 10.43 0.36
CA ASN A 78 -9.57 11.70 0.08
C ASN A 78 -11.08 11.53 -0.22
N HIS A 79 -11.52 10.37 -0.70
CA HIS A 79 -12.94 10.08 -0.84
C HIS A 79 -13.62 9.90 0.53
N ASP A 80 -12.91 9.31 1.48
CA ASP A 80 -13.39 9.10 2.84
C ASP A 80 -13.49 10.40 3.65
N ALA A 81 -12.79 11.45 3.23
CA ALA A 81 -12.81 12.76 3.88
C ALA A 81 -13.92 13.69 3.36
N ARG A 82 -14.73 13.27 2.38
CA ARG A 82 -15.85 14.03 1.83
C ARG A 82 -17.06 13.98 2.76
N ASN A 83 -17.92 15.00 2.65
CA ASN A 83 -19.20 15.01 3.34
C ASN A 83 -19.11 14.68 4.84
N VAL A 84 -18.14 15.25 5.55
CA VAL A 84 -17.80 14.97 6.95
C VAL A 84 -17.44 13.50 7.24
N GLY A 85 -17.05 12.75 6.22
CA GLY A 85 -16.77 11.33 6.28
C GLY A 85 -15.66 10.94 7.25
N TYR A 86 -14.75 11.87 7.60
CA TYR A 86 -13.76 11.65 8.65
C TYR A 86 -14.36 11.29 10.02
N LEU A 87 -15.59 11.78 10.34
CA LEU A 87 -16.31 11.40 11.56
C LEU A 87 -16.89 9.98 11.44
N HIS A 88 -17.38 9.62 10.27
CA HIS A 88 -17.89 8.27 9.99
C HIS A 88 -16.74 7.26 9.98
N PHE A 89 -15.59 7.63 9.41
CA PHE A 89 -14.38 6.81 9.48
C PHE A 89 -13.99 6.50 10.93
N GLU A 90 -13.89 7.54 11.79
CA GLU A 90 -13.52 7.36 13.20
C GLU A 90 -14.56 6.49 13.96
N HIS A 91 -15.84 6.58 13.60
CA HIS A 91 -16.88 5.73 14.16
C HIS A 91 -16.71 4.24 13.83
N HIS A 92 -16.35 3.90 12.58
CA HIS A 92 -16.25 2.52 12.11
C HIS A 92 -14.87 1.90 12.32
N PHE A 93 -13.80 2.68 12.19
CA PHE A 93 -12.43 2.18 12.12
C PHE A 93 -11.49 2.74 13.19
N GLY A 94 -11.93 3.70 13.99
CA GLY A 94 -11.12 4.32 15.04
C GLY A 94 -10.23 5.45 14.53
N ASP A 95 -9.13 5.68 15.24
CA ASP A 95 -8.26 6.84 15.00
C ASP A 95 -7.65 6.86 13.61
N ARG A 96 -7.70 8.02 12.95
CA ARG A 96 -7.09 8.25 11.62
C ARG A 96 -5.55 8.33 11.66
N PHE A 97 -4.98 8.41 12.86
CA PHE A 97 -3.55 8.40 13.13
C PHE A 97 -3.31 7.30 14.16
N SER A 98 -2.63 6.24 13.75
CA SER A 98 -2.43 5.10 14.62
C SER A 98 -1.05 4.47 14.42
N SER A 99 -0.62 3.70 15.40
CA SER A 99 0.53 2.84 15.25
C SER A 99 0.19 1.41 15.68
N TYR A 100 0.75 0.44 14.98
CA TYR A 100 0.60 -0.97 15.26
C TYR A 100 1.98 -1.61 15.32
N ARG A 101 2.26 -2.34 16.39
CA ARG A 101 3.51 -3.08 16.57
C ARG A 101 3.23 -4.53 16.91
N LYS A 102 3.94 -5.43 16.25
CA LYS A 102 3.93 -6.86 16.58
C LYS A 102 5.38 -7.37 16.70
N ALA A 103 5.72 -7.83 17.89
CA ALA A 103 7.00 -8.49 18.13
C ALA A 103 6.99 -9.89 17.51
N PHE A 104 8.15 -10.34 17.03
CA PHE A 104 8.31 -11.72 16.59
C PHE A 104 8.71 -12.61 17.76
N GLU A 105 8.32 -13.89 17.66
CA GLU A 105 8.88 -14.93 18.53
C GLU A 105 10.40 -15.05 18.29
N PRO A 106 11.19 -15.45 19.30
CA PRO A 106 12.66 -15.44 19.23
C PRO A 106 13.24 -16.11 17.98
N ASP A 107 12.75 -17.28 17.62
CA ASP A 107 13.22 -18.04 16.45
C ASP A 107 12.96 -17.26 15.14
N ARG A 108 11.76 -16.67 15.02
CA ARG A 108 11.38 -15.86 13.85
C ARG A 108 12.16 -14.55 13.81
N ALA A 109 12.44 -13.95 14.96
CA ALA A 109 13.25 -12.72 15.07
C ALA A 109 14.68 -12.96 14.59
N GLU A 110 15.31 -14.08 14.99
CA GLU A 110 16.64 -14.48 14.54
C GLU A 110 16.67 -14.71 13.03
N GLU A 111 15.72 -15.47 12.50
CA GLU A 111 15.64 -15.79 11.07
C GLU A 111 15.34 -14.59 10.19
N LEU A 112 14.50 -13.66 10.64
CA LEU A 112 14.21 -12.44 9.90
C LEU A 112 15.24 -11.32 10.13
N GLY A 113 16.15 -11.48 11.11
CA GLY A 113 17.09 -10.43 11.50
C GLY A 113 16.38 -9.14 11.94
N SER A 114 15.23 -9.26 12.60
CA SER A 114 14.41 -8.15 13.08
C SER A 114 13.60 -8.56 14.29
N THR A 115 13.38 -7.65 15.25
CA THR A 115 12.66 -7.94 16.50
C THR A 115 11.14 -7.97 16.37
N GLY A 116 10.64 -7.40 15.28
CA GLY A 116 9.22 -7.30 14.99
C GLY A 116 9.00 -6.40 13.77
N PHE A 117 7.80 -5.89 13.66
CA PHE A 117 7.49 -4.83 12.71
C PHE A 117 6.60 -3.76 13.36
N THR A 118 6.80 -2.53 12.92
CA THR A 118 6.02 -1.37 13.36
C THR A 118 5.41 -0.69 12.14
N VAL A 119 4.10 -0.47 12.18
CA VAL A 119 3.35 0.30 11.18
C VAL A 119 2.94 1.63 11.81
N VAL A 120 3.26 2.73 11.14
CA VAL A 120 2.74 4.07 11.46
C VAL A 120 1.77 4.45 10.35
N ALA A 121 0.52 4.63 10.71
CA ALA A 121 -0.58 4.90 9.81
C ALA A 121 -1.08 6.34 9.97
N VAL A 122 -1.10 7.08 8.87
CA VAL A 122 -1.34 8.53 8.89
C VAL A 122 -2.37 8.94 7.86
N ASP A 123 -3.40 9.64 8.32
CA ASP A 123 -4.32 10.35 7.44
C ASP A 123 -3.60 11.49 6.75
N SER A 124 -3.65 11.49 5.45
CA SER A 124 -3.13 12.56 4.59
C SER A 124 -4.23 13.36 3.91
N SER A 125 -5.49 13.07 4.22
CA SER A 125 -6.63 13.67 3.53
C SER A 125 -7.02 15.01 4.16
N GLU A 126 -7.49 15.90 3.31
CA GLU A 126 -8.11 17.16 3.73
C GLU A 126 -9.61 17.14 3.42
N PRO A 127 -10.47 17.67 4.30
CA PRO A 127 -11.92 17.63 4.12
C PRO A 127 -12.34 18.21 2.77
N ASP A 128 -13.11 17.44 2.00
CA ASP A 128 -13.70 17.81 0.70
C ASP A 128 -12.67 18.17 -0.40
N LEU A 129 -11.38 17.87 -0.19
CA LEU A 129 -10.32 18.12 -1.17
C LEU A 129 -9.76 16.79 -1.73
N ASN A 130 -9.19 16.88 -2.94
CA ASN A 130 -8.44 15.76 -3.52
C ASN A 130 -6.94 15.87 -3.24
N ASP A 131 -6.51 16.97 -2.65
CA ASP A 131 -5.14 17.21 -2.24
C ASP A 131 -4.91 16.62 -0.83
N GLY A 132 -3.67 16.36 -0.49
CA GLY A 132 -3.31 15.79 0.79
C GLY A 132 -2.15 16.52 1.45
N GLN A 133 -2.09 16.42 2.78
CA GLN A 133 -1.01 16.94 3.60
C GLN A 133 -0.92 16.17 4.92
N ILE A 134 0.27 15.97 5.46
CA ILE A 134 0.45 15.46 6.82
C ILE A 134 0.52 16.62 7.82
N GLY A 135 1.28 17.67 7.52
CA GLY A 135 1.53 18.80 8.40
C GLY A 135 2.71 18.57 9.35
N ARG A 136 3.55 19.61 9.48
CA ARG A 136 4.80 19.56 10.28
C ARG A 136 4.57 19.28 11.76
N GLU A 137 3.41 19.66 12.28
CA GLU A 137 3.03 19.40 13.68
C GLU A 137 2.94 17.92 14.01
N ARG A 138 2.78 17.06 13.01
CA ARG A 138 2.66 15.59 13.18
C ARG A 138 4.00 14.85 13.10
N TYR A 139 5.06 15.50 12.60
CA TYR A 139 6.34 14.82 12.39
C TYR A 139 6.97 14.35 13.71
N ALA A 140 6.82 15.11 14.79
CA ALA A 140 7.27 14.66 16.10
C ALA A 140 6.55 13.39 16.54
N TRP A 141 5.22 13.35 16.40
CA TRP A 141 4.42 12.16 16.71
C TRP A 141 4.85 10.95 15.85
N ILE A 142 5.07 11.13 14.54
CA ILE A 142 5.54 10.06 13.65
C ILE A 142 6.88 9.48 14.14
N ARG A 143 7.84 10.34 14.51
CA ARG A 143 9.13 9.90 15.05
C ARG A 143 8.97 9.06 16.31
N ASP A 144 8.09 9.53 17.20
CA ASP A 144 7.86 8.89 18.49
C ASP A 144 7.20 7.52 18.40
N GLN A 145 6.61 7.17 17.26
CA GLN A 145 6.02 5.83 17.04
C GLN A 145 7.06 4.76 16.66
N PHE A 146 8.17 5.14 16.03
CA PHE A 146 9.22 4.19 15.63
C PHE A 146 10.26 3.98 16.75
N THR A 147 9.81 3.46 17.91
CA THR A 147 10.65 3.30 19.11
C THR A 147 11.65 2.16 19.00
N GLU A 148 11.35 1.13 18.24
CA GLU A 148 12.18 -0.08 18.16
C GLU A 148 13.13 -0.01 16.96
N PRO A 149 14.45 0.12 17.20
CA PRO A 149 15.40 0.36 16.13
C PRO A 149 15.56 -0.84 15.17
N ASN A 150 15.32 -2.06 15.67
CA ASN A 150 15.50 -3.30 14.92
C ASN A 150 14.20 -3.86 14.32
N ASP A 151 13.09 -3.14 14.43
CA ASP A 151 11.86 -3.53 13.77
C ASP A 151 11.91 -3.19 12.27
N ILE A 152 11.17 -3.97 11.47
CA ILE A 152 10.82 -3.59 10.10
C ILE A 152 9.85 -2.42 10.19
N LYS A 153 10.25 -1.26 9.67
CA LYS A 153 9.51 -0.02 9.78
C LYS A 153 8.66 0.24 8.55
N ILE A 154 7.36 0.39 8.75
CA ILE A 154 6.36 0.54 7.71
C ILE A 154 5.58 1.83 7.93
N PHE A 155 5.39 2.62 6.87
CA PHE A 155 4.59 3.83 6.89
C PHE A 155 3.39 3.68 5.94
N ALA A 156 2.17 3.81 6.46
CA ALA A 156 0.94 3.69 5.70
C ALA A 156 0.26 5.06 5.52
N ILE A 157 -0.03 5.40 4.28
CA ILE A 157 -0.63 6.68 3.88
C ILE A 157 -1.46 6.47 2.62
N HIS A 158 -2.50 7.27 2.39
CA HIS A 158 -3.29 7.15 1.17
C HIS A 158 -2.63 7.81 -0.05
N HIS A 159 -2.34 9.10 0.03
CA HIS A 159 -1.74 9.86 -1.08
C HIS A 159 -0.28 9.46 -1.33
N HIS A 160 0.18 9.72 -2.53
CA HIS A 160 1.56 9.42 -2.92
C HIS A 160 2.57 10.39 -2.28
N LEU A 161 3.75 9.88 -1.96
CA LEU A 161 4.94 10.70 -1.68
C LEU A 161 5.73 11.02 -2.96
N VAL A 162 5.58 10.19 -3.98
CA VAL A 162 6.24 10.37 -5.29
C VAL A 162 5.21 10.12 -6.39
N ALA A 163 5.14 11.04 -7.33
CA ALA A 163 4.17 10.93 -8.43
C ALA A 163 4.44 9.69 -9.30
N ILE A 164 3.37 8.97 -9.64
CA ILE A 164 3.45 7.85 -10.59
C ILE A 164 3.48 8.43 -12.01
N PRO A 165 4.47 8.04 -12.84
CA PRO A 165 4.55 8.47 -14.21
C PRO A 165 3.26 8.15 -14.99
N GLY A 166 2.78 9.09 -15.79
CA GLY A 166 1.58 8.91 -16.63
C GLY A 166 0.23 9.11 -15.93
N THR A 167 0.18 9.29 -14.63
CA THR A 167 -1.10 9.50 -13.90
C THR A 167 -1.54 10.96 -13.79
N GLY A 168 -0.85 11.88 -14.46
CA GLY A 168 -1.08 13.32 -14.38
C GLY A 168 -0.15 14.00 -13.37
N ARG A 169 -0.09 15.34 -13.42
CA ARG A 169 0.82 16.14 -12.60
C ARG A 169 0.15 16.73 -11.37
N GLU A 170 -1.15 16.90 -11.39
CA GLU A 170 -1.88 17.62 -10.37
C GLU A 170 -2.44 16.65 -9.32
N ARG A 171 -2.31 17.02 -8.05
CA ARG A 171 -3.00 16.38 -6.92
C ARG A 171 -2.71 14.89 -6.75
N ASN A 172 -1.50 14.46 -7.03
CA ASN A 172 -1.08 13.07 -6.86
C ASN A 172 -0.31 12.86 -5.57
N THR A 173 0.49 13.85 -5.17
CA THR A 173 1.32 13.80 -3.98
C THR A 173 0.78 14.75 -2.92
N ILE A 174 1.09 14.45 -1.66
CA ILE A 174 0.83 15.40 -0.58
C ILE A 174 1.66 16.67 -0.76
N ASN A 175 1.17 17.79 -0.22
CA ASN A 175 1.81 19.10 -0.37
C ASN A 175 3.20 19.16 0.27
N ASP A 176 3.43 18.40 1.34
CA ASP A 176 4.68 18.32 2.09
C ASP A 176 5.47 17.02 1.82
N ALA A 177 5.26 16.38 0.66
CA ALA A 177 5.87 15.10 0.31
C ALA A 177 7.40 15.06 0.45
N GLY A 178 8.09 16.14 0.08
CA GLY A 178 9.54 16.23 0.20
C GLY A 178 10.03 16.20 1.65
N ASP A 179 9.36 16.93 2.54
CA ASP A 179 9.68 16.96 3.97
C ASP A 179 9.40 15.59 4.61
N VAL A 180 8.26 14.96 4.27
CA VAL A 180 7.90 13.63 4.76
C VAL A 180 8.89 12.58 4.28
N LEU A 181 9.26 12.57 3.00
CA LEU A 181 10.26 11.64 2.47
C LEU A 181 11.61 11.78 3.21
N ALA A 182 12.06 13.01 3.42
CA ALA A 182 13.31 13.26 4.16
C ALA A 182 13.24 12.70 5.58
N GLU A 183 12.10 12.87 6.25
CA GLU A 183 11.87 12.35 7.59
C GLU A 183 11.89 10.82 7.62
N LEU A 184 11.13 10.16 6.72
CA LEU A 184 11.05 8.70 6.66
C LEU A 184 12.41 8.06 6.32
N ILE A 185 13.18 8.67 5.43
CA ILE A 185 14.56 8.23 5.12
C ILE A 185 15.45 8.37 6.34
N HIS A 186 15.38 9.48 7.07
CA HIS A 186 16.15 9.71 8.30
C HIS A 186 15.81 8.69 9.39
N LEU A 187 14.55 8.34 9.55
CA LEU A 187 14.06 7.33 10.49
C LEU A 187 14.41 5.89 10.09
N GLY A 188 14.94 5.70 8.88
CA GLY A 188 15.29 4.40 8.35
C GLY A 188 14.08 3.52 8.02
N VAL A 189 12.94 4.14 7.65
CA VAL A 189 11.75 3.40 7.22
C VAL A 189 12.08 2.48 6.05
N ASP A 190 11.59 1.26 6.08
CA ASP A 190 11.86 0.23 5.08
C ASP A 190 10.86 0.27 3.93
N LEU A 191 9.60 0.52 4.27
CA LEU A 191 8.47 0.39 3.38
C LEU A 191 7.46 1.53 3.59
N VAL A 192 7.01 2.14 2.49
CA VAL A 192 5.82 2.99 2.44
C VAL A 192 4.77 2.27 1.60
N VAL A 193 3.53 2.25 2.08
CA VAL A 193 2.37 1.73 1.34
C VAL A 193 1.37 2.86 1.08
N SER A 194 0.89 2.98 -0.16
CA SER A 194 -0.08 4.01 -0.55
C SER A 194 -1.01 3.55 -1.69
N GLY A 195 -2.08 4.31 -1.95
CA GLY A 195 -3.10 4.04 -2.98
C GLY A 195 -3.33 5.20 -3.94
N HIS A 196 -4.57 5.70 -4.02
CA HIS A 196 -5.03 6.97 -4.62
C HIS A 196 -5.18 6.99 -6.16
N LYS A 197 -4.27 6.43 -6.92
CA LYS A 197 -4.35 6.55 -8.40
C LYS A 197 -4.73 5.25 -9.10
N HIS A 198 -5.05 4.21 -8.37
CA HIS A 198 -5.46 2.91 -8.90
C HIS A 198 -4.42 2.27 -9.83
N VAL A 199 -3.16 2.70 -9.74
CA VAL A 199 -2.06 2.22 -10.59
C VAL A 199 -0.96 1.66 -9.69
N PRO A 200 -0.71 0.35 -9.72
CA PRO A 200 0.39 -0.22 -8.96
C PRO A 200 1.71 0.29 -9.51
N TYR A 201 2.56 0.80 -8.62
CA TYR A 201 3.88 1.30 -8.98
C TYR A 201 4.84 1.22 -7.79
N PHE A 202 6.11 0.96 -8.08
CA PHE A 202 7.12 0.75 -7.06
C PHE A 202 8.31 1.69 -7.26
N TRP A 203 8.68 2.41 -6.18
CA TRP A 203 9.84 3.28 -6.17
C TRP A 203 10.87 2.80 -5.16
N GLY A 204 12.16 2.83 -5.52
CA GLY A 204 13.28 2.70 -4.60
C GLY A 204 14.00 4.04 -4.47
N ILE A 205 13.89 4.68 -3.31
CA ILE A 205 14.46 6.00 -3.07
C ILE A 205 15.28 5.98 -1.79
N SER A 206 16.58 6.20 -1.90
CA SER A 206 17.50 6.21 -0.75
C SER A 206 17.34 5.00 0.18
N GLY A 207 17.05 3.84 -0.41
CA GLY A 207 16.84 2.59 0.31
C GLY A 207 15.43 2.37 0.86
N LEU A 208 14.54 3.34 0.77
CA LEU A 208 13.12 3.21 1.06
C LEU A 208 12.42 2.55 -0.12
N LEU A 209 11.61 1.53 0.11
CA LEU A 209 10.68 0.98 -0.88
C LEU A 209 9.33 1.65 -0.73
N ILE A 210 8.79 2.21 -1.81
CA ILE A 210 7.44 2.76 -1.86
C ILE A 210 6.58 1.87 -2.75
N CYS A 211 5.52 1.30 -2.19
CA CYS A 211 4.55 0.46 -2.88
C CYS A 211 3.24 1.23 -3.04
N ASN A 212 2.94 1.67 -4.26
CA ASN A 212 1.63 2.20 -4.58
C ASN A 212 0.75 1.05 -5.08
N SER A 213 -0.44 0.87 -4.49
CA SER A 213 -1.35 -0.20 -4.85
C SER A 213 -2.24 0.17 -6.04
N GLY A 214 -2.73 -0.84 -6.74
CA GLY A 214 -3.90 -0.71 -7.59
C GLY A 214 -5.19 -0.73 -6.78
N THR A 215 -6.32 -0.86 -7.47
CA THR A 215 -7.63 -1.11 -6.88
C THR A 215 -8.07 -2.53 -7.22
N PRO A 216 -8.54 -3.34 -6.27
CA PRO A 216 -9.05 -4.67 -6.56
C PRO A 216 -10.49 -4.69 -7.06
N THR A 217 -11.30 -3.67 -6.78
CA THR A 217 -12.77 -3.75 -6.77
C THR A 217 -13.48 -2.80 -7.72
N THR A 218 -12.79 -1.82 -8.31
CA THR A 218 -13.45 -0.90 -9.23
C THR A 218 -13.00 -1.09 -10.68
N LYS A 219 -13.96 -0.97 -11.59
CA LYS A 219 -13.69 -0.92 -13.05
C LYS A 219 -13.28 0.47 -13.52
N ARG A 220 -13.18 1.43 -12.63
CA ARG A 220 -12.66 2.77 -12.89
C ARG A 220 -11.13 2.75 -12.94
N LEU A 221 -10.62 2.06 -13.96
CA LEU A 221 -9.19 1.85 -14.14
C LEU A 221 -8.55 3.03 -14.90
N ARG A 222 -7.27 3.25 -14.62
CA ARG A 222 -6.45 4.20 -15.35
C ARG A 222 -5.62 3.45 -16.39
N GLY A 223 -5.93 3.70 -17.65
CA GLY A 223 -5.24 3.06 -18.76
C GLY A 223 -5.53 1.56 -18.87
N LEU A 224 -4.48 0.76 -19.06
CA LEU A 224 -4.57 -0.69 -19.26
C LEU A 224 -4.28 -1.49 -17.98
N THR A 225 -4.19 -0.84 -16.81
CA THR A 225 -3.90 -1.52 -15.54
C THR A 225 -5.13 -2.29 -15.09
N PRO A 226 -5.09 -3.62 -14.98
CA PRO A 226 -6.21 -4.39 -14.49
C PRO A 226 -6.41 -4.19 -12.98
N PRO A 227 -7.58 -4.54 -12.43
CA PRO A 227 -7.80 -4.59 -11.00
C PRO A 227 -6.72 -5.43 -10.32
N SER A 228 -6.13 -4.92 -9.25
CA SER A 228 -5.04 -5.59 -8.56
C SER A 228 -4.85 -5.08 -7.14
N TRP A 229 -4.24 -5.91 -6.30
CA TRP A 229 -3.81 -5.59 -4.95
C TRP A 229 -2.41 -6.18 -4.71
N THR A 230 -1.77 -5.81 -3.60
CA THR A 230 -0.35 -6.13 -3.39
C THR A 230 -0.16 -7.07 -2.19
N GLU A 231 0.58 -8.15 -2.36
CA GLU A 231 1.15 -8.94 -1.29
C GLU A 231 2.62 -8.55 -1.11
N ILE A 232 3.05 -8.39 0.14
CA ILE A 232 4.43 -8.03 0.48
C ILE A 232 4.99 -9.12 1.39
N GLU A 233 6.05 -9.78 0.95
CA GLU A 233 6.77 -10.77 1.74
C GLU A 233 8.13 -10.20 2.17
N VAL A 234 8.40 -10.22 3.48
CA VAL A 234 9.71 -9.85 4.03
C VAL A 234 10.38 -11.09 4.58
N ASN A 235 11.56 -11.40 4.06
CA ASN A 235 12.45 -12.43 4.59
C ASN A 235 13.79 -11.82 5.05
N GLU A 236 14.76 -12.62 5.46
CA GLU A 236 16.08 -12.16 5.87
C GLU A 236 16.78 -11.31 4.80
N ILE A 237 16.63 -11.66 3.51
CA ILE A 237 17.40 -11.11 2.39
C ILE A 237 16.67 -9.91 1.75
N ALA A 238 15.34 -9.97 1.61
CA ALA A 238 14.61 -9.06 0.75
C ALA A 238 13.20 -8.75 1.23
N ILE A 239 12.67 -7.64 0.72
CA ILE A 239 11.24 -7.31 0.66
C ILE A 239 10.80 -7.56 -0.78
N ASN A 240 9.89 -8.50 -0.96
CA ASN A 240 9.31 -8.87 -2.25
C ASN A 240 7.88 -8.35 -2.33
N ALA A 241 7.54 -7.65 -3.40
CA ALA A 241 6.16 -7.23 -3.65
C ALA A 241 5.59 -7.99 -4.84
N TYR A 242 4.41 -8.55 -4.64
CA TYR A 242 3.69 -9.31 -5.66
C TYR A 242 2.36 -8.64 -5.95
N LEU A 243 2.00 -8.56 -7.22
CA LEU A 243 0.68 -8.15 -7.65
C LEU A 243 -0.23 -9.36 -7.78
N HIS A 244 -1.42 -9.25 -7.20
CA HIS A 244 -2.51 -10.20 -7.36
C HIS A 244 -3.59 -9.61 -8.26
N TYR A 245 -4.17 -10.44 -9.08
CA TYR A 245 -5.21 -10.08 -10.03
C TYR A 245 -6.47 -10.93 -9.81
N ASP A 246 -7.59 -10.49 -10.34
CA ASP A 246 -8.87 -11.17 -10.25
C ASP A 246 -8.87 -12.57 -10.92
N ASP A 247 -8.01 -12.79 -11.91
CA ASP A 247 -7.80 -14.08 -12.58
C ASP A 247 -6.90 -15.05 -11.79
N ARG A 248 -6.64 -14.78 -10.51
CA ARG A 248 -5.78 -15.54 -9.58
C ARG A 248 -4.29 -15.55 -9.94
N ARG A 249 -3.84 -14.76 -10.90
CA ARG A 249 -2.40 -14.58 -11.14
C ARG A 249 -1.75 -13.89 -9.95
N ARG A 250 -0.54 -14.31 -9.63
CA ARG A 250 0.39 -13.70 -8.68
C ARG A 250 1.71 -13.42 -9.40
N GLU A 251 2.10 -12.19 -9.49
CA GLU A 251 3.25 -11.75 -10.28
C GLU A 251 4.23 -10.98 -9.39
N LEU A 252 5.50 -11.41 -9.38
CA LEU A 252 6.57 -10.70 -8.69
C LEU A 252 6.81 -9.36 -9.37
N ALA A 253 6.58 -8.28 -8.66
CA ALA A 253 6.65 -6.94 -9.20
C ALA A 253 7.97 -6.24 -8.89
N CYS A 254 8.50 -6.40 -7.68
CA CYS A 254 9.82 -5.90 -7.34
C CYS A 254 10.44 -6.66 -6.17
N VAL A 255 11.76 -6.57 -6.09
CA VAL A 255 12.59 -7.06 -4.99
C VAL A 255 13.43 -5.91 -4.47
N ARG A 256 13.38 -5.64 -3.18
CA ARG A 256 14.28 -4.71 -2.49
C ARG A 256 15.15 -5.50 -1.53
N HIS A 257 16.44 -5.55 -1.78
CA HIS A 257 17.41 -6.21 -0.90
C HIS A 257 17.55 -5.44 0.42
N ARG A 258 17.47 -6.15 1.54
CA ARG A 258 17.49 -5.53 2.86
C ARG A 258 18.85 -4.96 3.24
N GLU A 259 19.92 -5.70 3.00
CA GLU A 259 21.29 -5.26 3.34
C GLU A 259 21.74 -4.06 2.48
N THR A 260 21.70 -4.22 1.16
CA THR A 260 22.17 -3.17 0.23
C THR A 260 21.17 -2.04 0.05
N ARG A 261 19.94 -2.24 0.46
CA ARG A 261 18.79 -1.32 0.28
C ARG A 261 18.52 -0.96 -1.19
N THR A 262 19.00 -1.79 -2.11
CA THR A 262 18.78 -1.63 -3.56
C THR A 262 17.50 -2.32 -3.99
N MET A 263 16.80 -1.72 -4.93
CA MET A 263 15.58 -2.27 -5.53
C MET A 263 15.83 -2.72 -6.96
N VAL A 264 15.32 -3.90 -7.30
CA VAL A 264 15.24 -4.42 -8.66
C VAL A 264 13.78 -4.64 -9.00
N ARG A 265 13.34 -4.17 -10.15
CA ARG A 265 12.04 -4.54 -10.71
C ARG A 265 12.18 -5.87 -11.41
N GLU A 266 11.27 -6.79 -11.12
CA GLU A 266 11.17 -8.06 -11.81
C GLU A 266 10.10 -7.97 -12.90
N GLY A 267 10.46 -8.38 -14.12
CA GLY A 267 9.52 -8.47 -15.23
C GLY A 267 9.09 -7.13 -15.85
N PHE A 268 8.12 -7.26 -16.73
CA PHE A 268 7.50 -6.16 -17.46
C PHE A 268 6.12 -5.88 -16.87
N TYR A 269 5.97 -4.78 -16.19
CA TYR A 269 4.68 -4.41 -15.61
C TYR A 269 3.67 -4.00 -16.66
N ILE A 270 2.39 -4.28 -16.40
CA ILE A 270 1.28 -3.67 -17.14
C ILE A 270 1.37 -2.14 -17.07
N THR A 271 1.83 -1.58 -15.93
CA THR A 271 2.10 -0.15 -15.79
C THR A 271 3.16 0.33 -16.77
N ASP A 272 4.24 -0.44 -16.97
CA ASP A 272 5.27 -0.10 -17.95
C ASP A 272 4.71 -0.18 -19.38
N ALA A 273 3.85 -1.17 -19.68
CA ALA A 273 3.13 -1.24 -20.95
C ALA A 273 2.25 0.00 -21.19
N PHE A 274 1.53 0.46 -20.15
CA PHE A 274 0.76 1.70 -20.20
C PHE A 274 1.65 2.91 -20.47
N LEU A 275 2.76 3.04 -19.75
CA LEU A 275 3.71 4.14 -19.92
C LEU A 275 4.35 4.14 -21.31
N MET A 276 4.67 2.97 -21.84
CA MET A 276 5.21 2.81 -23.21
C MET A 276 4.17 3.17 -24.25
N SER A 277 2.91 2.72 -24.10
CA SER A 277 1.84 3.03 -25.06
C SER A 277 1.52 4.52 -25.12
N ASN A 278 1.83 5.28 -24.06
CA ASN A 278 1.68 6.73 -23.99
C ASN A 278 3.00 7.47 -24.26
N HIS A 279 4.03 6.80 -24.79
CA HIS A 279 5.36 7.37 -25.07
C HIS A 279 6.07 8.00 -23.86
N LEU A 280 5.74 7.56 -22.66
CA LEU A 280 6.33 8.03 -21.40
C LEU A 280 7.55 7.22 -20.97
N LEU A 281 7.71 6.01 -21.52
CA LEU A 281 8.89 5.18 -21.42
C LEU A 281 9.37 4.78 -22.83
N PRO A 282 10.70 4.58 -23.02
CA PRO A 282 11.20 4.07 -24.29
C PRO A 282 10.68 2.65 -24.54
N LEU A 283 10.36 2.36 -25.80
CA LEU A 283 10.04 0.99 -26.20
C LEU A 283 11.30 0.11 -26.02
N PRO A 284 11.14 -1.15 -25.57
CA PRO A 284 12.25 -2.07 -25.49
C PRO A 284 12.88 -2.26 -26.86
N SER A 285 14.23 -2.29 -26.93
CA SER A 285 14.95 -2.58 -28.17
C SER A 285 14.53 -3.93 -28.73
N ARG A 286 14.45 -4.06 -30.05
CA ARG A 286 14.07 -5.30 -30.75
C ARG A 286 15.04 -6.44 -30.44
N GLY A 287 15.03 -7.04 -29.32
CA GLY A 287 15.93 -8.10 -28.88
C GLY A 287 15.74 -8.50 -27.44
N GLU A 288 15.18 -7.62 -26.64
CA GLU A 288 14.88 -7.85 -25.21
C GLU A 288 13.39 -8.20 -25.04
N ARG A 289 12.96 -9.32 -25.62
CA ARG A 289 11.69 -9.89 -25.16
C ARG A 289 11.95 -10.66 -23.89
N PRO A 290 11.20 -10.45 -22.80
CA PRO A 290 11.26 -11.33 -21.66
C PRO A 290 11.01 -12.75 -22.17
N THR A 291 11.92 -13.63 -21.91
CA THR A 291 11.67 -15.07 -22.09
C THR A 291 10.60 -15.44 -21.08
N SER A 292 9.48 -15.94 -21.60
CA SER A 292 8.32 -16.48 -20.87
C SER A 292 8.68 -17.40 -19.73
#